data_34682c866108fd909b971c63b31fc161
#
_entry.id   34682c866108fd909b971c63b31fc161
#
_cell.length_a   1.000
_cell.length_b   1.000
_cell.length_c   1.000
_cell.angle_alpha   90.00
_cell.angle_beta   90.00
_cell.angle_gamma   90.00
#
_symmetry.space_group_name_H-M   'P 1'
#
loop_
_entity.id
_entity.type
_entity.pdbx_description
1 polymer ?
#
loop_
_entity_poly.entity_id
_entity_poly.type
_entity_poly.pdbx_seq_one_letter_code
_entity_poly.pdbx_strand_id
1 'polypeptide(L)'
;MHIHLSVSDLDSNIKFYTTMFGIEPTILESDYAKWRLEDPSVNFAISDKGRENGLNHLGLELDSDEELNKVYKRIEENNIESLEEKGAHCCYSESDKYWVLDPQGIPWENFHSLGDIPIYGINSNKGVVESVNSCGVSGDVKKSQTNCC
;
A
#
# COMPACT_ATOMS: atom_id res chain seq x y z
N MET A 1 -5.22 9.76 -4.65
CA MET A 1 -3.89 9.11 -4.78
C MET A 1 -3.45 8.61 -3.42
N HIS A 2 -2.90 7.39 -3.33
CA HIS A 2 -2.28 6.85 -2.13
C HIS A 2 -0.76 6.70 -2.31
N ILE A 3 0.01 7.09 -1.30
CA ILE A 3 1.48 6.97 -1.25
C ILE A 3 1.86 6.41 0.11
N HIS A 4 2.61 5.32 0.13
CA HIS A 4 3.14 4.73 1.36
C HIS A 4 4.67 4.66 1.31
N LEU A 5 5.32 5.21 2.32
CA LEU A 5 6.76 5.13 2.50
C LEU A 5 7.13 4.25 3.69
N SER A 6 8.18 3.47 3.55
CA SER A 6 8.85 2.81 4.67
C SER A 6 9.94 3.72 5.22
N VAL A 7 9.99 3.88 6.53
CA VAL A 7 10.94 4.73 7.25
C VAL A 7 11.59 3.97 8.40
N SER A 8 12.80 4.36 8.80
CA SER A 8 13.51 3.75 9.93
C SER A 8 13.34 4.52 11.25
N ASP A 9 12.89 5.77 11.19
CA ASP A 9 12.68 6.64 12.34
C ASP A 9 11.33 7.34 12.16
N LEU A 10 10.29 6.75 12.75
CA LEU A 10 8.92 7.21 12.59
C LEU A 10 8.74 8.62 13.16
N ASP A 11 9.26 8.88 14.37
CA ASP A 11 9.07 10.17 15.07
C ASP A 11 9.67 11.35 14.28
N SER A 12 10.88 11.19 13.78
CA SER A 12 11.53 12.22 12.95
C SER A 12 10.76 12.48 11.66
N ASN A 13 10.23 11.42 11.04
CA ASN A 13 9.44 11.53 9.82
C ASN A 13 8.05 12.14 10.09
N ILE A 14 7.39 11.81 11.19
CA ILE A 14 6.13 12.45 11.59
C ILE A 14 6.34 13.95 11.73
N LYS A 15 7.37 14.37 12.46
CA LYS A 15 7.70 15.80 12.64
C LYS A 15 7.95 16.49 11.28
N PHE A 16 8.68 15.84 10.39
CA PHE A 16 8.98 16.39 9.07
C PHE A 16 7.71 16.57 8.23
N TYR A 17 6.89 15.51 8.09
CA TYR A 17 5.70 15.56 7.25
C TYR A 17 4.59 16.44 7.83
N THR A 18 4.40 16.45 9.16
CA THR A 18 3.52 17.40 9.84
C THR A 18 3.91 18.85 9.55
N THR A 19 5.22 19.15 9.60
CA THR A 19 5.72 20.49 9.26
C THR A 19 5.51 20.82 7.78
N MET A 20 5.81 19.87 6.89
CA MET A 20 5.70 20.07 5.44
C MET A 20 4.25 20.23 4.98
N PHE A 21 3.35 19.43 5.52
CA PHE A 21 1.92 19.46 5.14
C PHE A 21 1.13 20.55 5.91
N GLY A 22 1.65 21.01 7.06
CA GLY A 22 0.98 22.00 7.90
C GLY A 22 -0.22 21.46 8.67
N ILE A 23 -0.39 20.13 8.74
CA ILE A 23 -1.47 19.45 9.46
C ILE A 23 -0.92 18.23 10.21
N GLU A 24 -1.57 17.87 11.31
CA GLU A 24 -1.27 16.65 12.06
C GLU A 24 -1.75 15.40 11.30
N PRO A 25 -1.15 14.22 11.55
CA PRO A 25 -1.64 12.98 10.98
C PRO A 25 -3.08 12.69 11.43
N THR A 26 -3.88 12.18 10.52
CA THR A 26 -5.27 11.77 10.78
C THR A 26 -5.34 10.41 11.52
N ILE A 27 -4.32 9.57 11.33
CA ILE A 27 -4.10 8.36 12.12
C ILE A 27 -2.66 8.40 12.60
N LEU A 28 -2.46 8.12 13.90
CA LEU A 28 -1.15 8.06 14.54
C LEU A 28 -1.10 6.86 15.46
N GLU A 29 -0.21 5.92 15.14
CA GLU A 29 0.04 4.70 15.89
C GLU A 29 1.55 4.54 16.18
N SER A 30 1.91 3.57 17.00
CA SER A 30 3.31 3.36 17.42
C SER A 30 4.27 3.01 16.27
N ASP A 31 3.74 2.56 15.13
CA ASP A 31 4.48 2.03 13.98
C ASP A 31 3.96 2.54 12.64
N TYR A 32 3.02 3.52 12.67
CA TYR A 32 2.33 4.01 11.48
C TYR A 32 1.80 5.42 11.68
N ALA A 33 1.86 6.24 10.64
CA ALA A 33 1.17 7.53 10.58
C ALA A 33 0.57 7.76 9.19
N LYS A 34 -0.63 8.36 9.14
CA LYS A 34 -1.34 8.67 7.91
C LYS A 34 -1.88 10.10 7.90
N TRP A 35 -1.73 10.80 6.79
CA TRP A 35 -2.31 12.11 6.52
C TRP A 35 -3.30 12.00 5.38
N ARG A 36 -4.43 12.69 5.51
CA ARG A 36 -5.36 12.94 4.40
C ARG A 36 -5.23 14.39 3.99
N LEU A 37 -4.58 14.62 2.86
CA LEU A 37 -4.48 15.95 2.25
C LEU A 37 -5.67 16.16 1.32
N GLU A 38 -6.23 17.37 1.30
CA GLU A 38 -7.40 17.70 0.47
C GLU A 38 -6.99 18.28 -0.89
N ASP A 39 -5.98 19.14 -0.90
CA ASP A 39 -5.48 19.78 -2.12
C ASP A 39 -3.93 19.80 -2.15
N PRO A 40 -3.30 18.95 -2.96
CA PRO A 40 -3.89 17.87 -3.77
C PRO A 40 -4.47 16.75 -2.90
N SER A 41 -5.53 16.07 -3.39
CA SER A 41 -6.11 14.93 -2.67
C SER A 41 -5.14 13.75 -2.64
N VAL A 42 -4.50 13.55 -1.49
CA VAL A 42 -3.52 12.49 -1.24
C VAL A 42 -3.75 11.83 0.12
N ASN A 43 -3.86 10.51 0.09
CA ASN A 43 -3.72 9.66 1.27
C ASN A 43 -2.24 9.30 1.38
N PHE A 44 -1.52 9.95 2.31
CA PHE A 44 -0.09 9.76 2.53
C PHE A 44 0.14 8.99 3.82
N ALA A 45 0.92 7.91 3.76
CA ALA A 45 1.23 7.08 4.90
C ALA A 45 2.73 6.80 5.03
N ILE A 46 3.17 6.61 6.27
CA ILE A 46 4.51 6.14 6.61
C ILE A 46 4.43 5.02 7.65
N SER A 47 5.36 4.06 7.59
CA SER A 47 5.49 3.02 8.62
C SER A 47 6.94 2.55 8.80
N ASP A 48 7.25 2.01 9.99
CA ASP A 48 8.56 1.44 10.33
C ASP A 48 8.53 -0.09 10.44
N LYS A 49 7.80 -0.74 9.53
CA LYS A 49 7.58 -2.21 9.52
C LYS A 49 8.75 -3.05 9.00
N GLY A 50 9.99 -2.56 9.12
CA GLY A 50 11.20 -3.34 8.82
C GLY A 50 11.47 -3.60 7.34
N ARG A 51 10.87 -2.84 6.43
CA ARG A 51 11.24 -2.78 5.02
C ARG A 51 12.38 -1.78 4.80
N GLU A 52 13.04 -1.89 3.67
CA GLU A 52 14.00 -0.86 3.24
C GLU A 52 13.32 0.51 3.16
N ASN A 53 14.04 1.55 3.59
CA ASN A 53 13.54 2.92 3.54
C ASN A 53 13.27 3.36 2.10
N GLY A 54 12.18 4.08 1.91
CA GLY A 54 11.79 4.63 0.62
C GLY A 54 10.37 4.28 0.24
N LEU A 55 10.09 4.23 -1.06
CA LEU A 55 8.76 3.93 -1.57
C LEU A 55 8.37 2.48 -1.25
N ASN A 56 7.31 2.30 -0.47
CA ASN A 56 6.74 1.00 -0.19
C ASN A 56 5.76 0.60 -1.31
N HIS A 57 4.78 1.43 -1.59
CA HIS A 57 3.84 1.28 -2.70
C HIS A 57 3.16 2.61 -3.04
N LEU A 58 2.55 2.64 -4.21
CA LEU A 58 1.60 3.65 -4.65
C LEU A 58 0.19 3.07 -4.70
N GLY A 59 -0.83 3.90 -4.91
CA GLY A 59 -2.19 3.38 -5.06
C GLY A 59 -3.23 4.42 -5.45
N LEU A 60 -4.42 3.88 -5.73
CA LEU A 60 -5.63 4.66 -5.94
C LEU A 60 -6.64 4.28 -4.85
N GLU A 61 -7.00 5.24 -4.03
CA GLU A 61 -8.17 5.14 -3.16
C GLU A 61 -9.39 5.56 -3.97
N LEU A 62 -10.37 4.66 -4.11
CA LEU A 62 -11.58 4.85 -4.90
C LEU A 62 -12.75 5.12 -3.94
N ASP A 63 -13.71 5.92 -4.40
CA ASP A 63 -14.83 6.37 -3.56
C ASP A 63 -15.92 5.28 -3.40
N SER A 64 -15.86 4.21 -4.20
CA SER A 64 -16.84 3.12 -4.15
C SER A 64 -16.31 1.82 -4.74
N ASP A 65 -16.98 0.70 -4.38
CA ASP A 65 -16.75 -0.63 -5.00
C ASP A 65 -17.00 -0.61 -6.50
N GLU A 66 -17.96 0.19 -6.97
CA GLU A 66 -18.22 0.31 -8.40
C GLU A 66 -17.02 0.89 -9.15
N GLU A 67 -16.38 1.91 -8.59
CA GLU A 67 -15.18 2.50 -9.18
C GLU A 67 -13.98 1.57 -9.09
N LEU A 68 -13.82 0.87 -7.96
CA LEU A 68 -12.79 -0.15 -7.80
C LEU A 68 -12.96 -1.26 -8.86
N ASN A 69 -14.18 -1.74 -9.06
CA ASN A 69 -14.47 -2.74 -10.07
C ASN A 69 -14.23 -2.25 -11.51
N LYS A 70 -14.43 -0.95 -11.80
CA LYS A 70 -14.07 -0.37 -13.11
C LYS A 70 -12.56 -0.38 -13.34
N VAL A 71 -11.77 -0.11 -12.31
CA VAL A 71 -10.30 -0.21 -12.40
C VAL A 71 -9.89 -1.67 -12.62
N TYR A 72 -10.43 -2.59 -11.84
CA TYR A 72 -10.15 -4.02 -11.96
C TYR A 72 -10.44 -4.56 -13.36
N LYS A 73 -11.62 -4.25 -13.94
CA LYS A 73 -11.97 -4.66 -15.31
C LYS A 73 -10.96 -4.17 -16.36
N ARG A 74 -10.48 -2.93 -16.25
CA ARG A 74 -9.45 -2.42 -17.16
C ARG A 74 -8.14 -3.18 -17.06
N ILE A 75 -7.76 -3.58 -15.83
CA ILE A 75 -6.58 -4.39 -15.54
C ILE A 75 -6.75 -5.77 -16.18
N GLU A 76 -7.88 -6.43 -15.96
CA GLU A 76 -8.20 -7.75 -16.48
C GLU A 76 -8.29 -7.78 -18.02
N GLU A 77 -9.00 -6.83 -18.62
CA GLU A 77 -9.16 -6.69 -20.08
C GLU A 77 -7.83 -6.49 -20.82
N ASN A 78 -6.82 -5.94 -20.13
CA ASN A 78 -5.47 -5.76 -20.66
C ASN A 78 -4.49 -6.87 -20.26
N ASN A 79 -4.98 -7.97 -19.67
CA ASN A 79 -4.20 -9.12 -19.22
C ASN A 79 -3.05 -8.72 -18.25
N ILE A 80 -3.28 -7.71 -17.43
CA ILE A 80 -2.35 -7.33 -16.36
C ILE A 80 -2.65 -8.22 -15.16
N GLU A 81 -1.61 -8.92 -14.68
CA GLU A 81 -1.73 -9.81 -13.53
C GLU A 81 -2.04 -9.01 -12.26
N SER A 82 -3.05 -9.43 -11.51
CA SER A 82 -3.49 -8.76 -10.28
C SER A 82 -3.77 -9.76 -9.17
N LEU A 83 -3.62 -9.30 -7.92
CA LEU A 83 -4.03 -10.05 -6.74
C LEU A 83 -5.20 -9.32 -6.07
N GLU A 84 -6.32 -10.01 -5.92
CA GLU A 84 -7.50 -9.52 -5.20
C GLU A 84 -7.39 -9.86 -3.71
N GLU A 85 -7.71 -8.90 -2.84
CA GLU A 85 -7.87 -9.08 -1.39
C GLU A 85 -9.18 -8.43 -0.96
N LYS A 86 -10.18 -9.23 -0.58
CA LYS A 86 -11.47 -8.76 -0.06
C LYS A 86 -11.51 -8.73 1.45
N GLY A 87 -12.10 -7.67 2.02
CA GLY A 87 -12.20 -7.47 3.45
C GLY A 87 -10.82 -7.49 4.12
N ALA A 88 -9.80 -6.98 3.42
CA ALA A 88 -8.45 -6.99 3.94
C ALA A 88 -8.32 -6.04 5.12
N HIS A 89 -7.81 -6.55 6.23
CA HIS A 89 -7.47 -5.75 7.40
C HIS A 89 -5.99 -5.37 7.32
N CYS A 90 -5.70 -4.15 6.92
CA CYS A 90 -4.33 -3.66 6.78
C CYS A 90 -4.25 -2.18 7.13
N CYS A 91 -3.13 -1.79 7.75
CA CYS A 91 -2.83 -0.37 8.00
C CYS A 91 -3.93 0.39 8.74
N TYR A 92 -4.54 -0.26 9.75
CA TYR A 92 -5.65 0.27 10.56
C TYR A 92 -6.94 0.57 9.76
N SER A 93 -7.12 -0.11 8.63
CA SER A 93 -8.31 0.00 7.80
C SER A 93 -8.77 -1.35 7.29
N GLU A 94 -10.08 -1.52 7.15
CA GLU A 94 -10.69 -2.60 6.37
C GLU A 94 -10.98 -2.09 4.97
N SER A 95 -10.59 -2.87 3.96
CA SER A 95 -10.73 -2.45 2.56
C SER A 95 -10.85 -3.64 1.61
N ASP A 96 -11.56 -3.44 0.51
CA ASP A 96 -11.44 -4.29 -0.67
C ASP A 96 -10.36 -3.70 -1.57
N LYS A 97 -9.48 -4.53 -2.11
CA LYS A 97 -8.32 -4.07 -2.86
C LYS A 97 -7.85 -5.02 -3.96
N TYR A 98 -7.17 -4.45 -4.94
CA TYR A 98 -6.44 -5.15 -5.99
C TYR A 98 -5.01 -4.64 -6.08
N TRP A 99 -4.07 -5.55 -6.04
CA TRP A 99 -2.65 -5.26 -6.23
C TRP A 99 -2.23 -5.55 -7.65
N VAL A 100 -1.43 -4.65 -8.23
CA VAL A 100 -0.74 -4.86 -9.52
C VAL A 100 0.70 -4.37 -9.39
N LEU A 101 1.59 -4.90 -10.23
CA LEU A 101 2.94 -4.37 -10.36
C LEU A 101 3.01 -3.53 -11.65
N ASP A 102 3.67 -2.39 -11.56
CA ASP A 102 4.02 -1.65 -12.76
C ASP A 102 5.22 -2.32 -13.49
N PRO A 103 5.58 -1.87 -14.70
CA PRO A 103 6.70 -2.46 -15.44
C PRO A 103 8.07 -2.38 -14.75
N GLN A 104 8.23 -1.55 -13.72
CA GLN A 104 9.43 -1.43 -12.89
C GLN A 104 9.36 -2.26 -11.62
N GLY A 105 8.22 -2.95 -11.39
CA GLY A 105 8.00 -3.76 -10.20
C GLY A 105 7.52 -2.97 -8.97
N ILE A 106 7.08 -1.71 -9.16
CA ILE A 106 6.49 -0.93 -8.07
C ILE A 106 5.08 -1.46 -7.81
N PRO A 107 4.74 -1.85 -6.55
CA PRO A 107 3.40 -2.27 -6.21
C PRO A 107 2.41 -1.09 -6.26
N TRP A 108 1.24 -1.35 -6.84
CA TRP A 108 0.11 -0.42 -6.85
C TRP A 108 -1.09 -1.06 -6.17
N GLU A 109 -1.54 -0.44 -5.09
CA GLU A 109 -2.74 -0.81 -4.33
C GLU A 109 -3.93 0.01 -4.84
N ASN A 110 -4.90 -0.66 -5.46
CA ASN A 110 -6.16 -0.02 -5.81
C ASN A 110 -7.22 -0.50 -4.82
N PHE A 111 -7.81 0.39 -4.04
CA PHE A 111 -8.66 0.01 -2.93
C PHE A 111 -9.84 0.96 -2.71
N HIS A 112 -10.86 0.40 -2.07
CA HIS A 112 -11.96 1.14 -1.46
C HIS A 112 -11.97 0.86 0.05
N SER A 113 -11.89 1.92 0.86
CA SER A 113 -11.91 1.82 2.32
C SER A 113 -13.34 1.57 2.80
N LEU A 114 -13.54 0.49 3.58
CA LEU A 114 -14.82 0.14 4.20
C LEU A 114 -14.98 0.75 5.60
N GLY A 115 -13.85 1.04 6.27
CA GLY A 115 -13.83 1.65 7.59
C GLY A 115 -12.46 1.57 8.27
N ASP A 116 -12.28 2.38 9.31
CA ASP A 116 -11.09 2.33 10.15
C ASP A 116 -11.24 1.24 11.22
N ILE A 117 -10.15 0.50 11.50
CA ILE A 117 -10.10 -0.55 12.51
C ILE A 117 -9.00 -0.27 13.53
N PRO A 118 -9.18 -0.69 14.82
CA PRO A 118 -8.24 -0.34 15.91
C PRO A 118 -6.95 -1.16 15.93
N ILE A 119 -6.77 -2.09 14.99
CA ILE A 119 -5.60 -2.98 14.95
C ILE A 119 -4.93 -2.92 13.58
N TYR A 120 -3.60 -3.03 13.57
CA TYR A 120 -2.86 -3.26 12.33
C TYR A 120 -3.17 -4.68 11.84
N GLY A 121 -3.81 -4.79 10.68
CA GLY A 121 -4.28 -6.07 10.16
C GLY A 121 -3.15 -7.05 9.86
N ILE A 122 -3.46 -8.35 9.97
CA ILE A 122 -2.52 -9.45 9.84
C ILE A 122 -2.37 -9.91 8.37
N ASN A 123 -3.23 -9.44 7.46
CA ASN A 123 -3.20 -9.82 6.06
C ASN A 123 -2.01 -9.12 5.38
N SER A 124 -0.94 -9.85 5.30
CA SER A 124 0.33 -9.41 4.73
C SER A 124 0.36 -9.64 3.23
N ASN A 125 0.91 -8.69 2.48
CA ASN A 125 1.26 -8.76 1.05
C ASN A 125 2.24 -9.91 0.68
N LYS A 126 2.32 -10.98 1.48
CA LYS A 126 3.27 -12.10 1.26
C LYS A 126 3.07 -12.80 -0.09
N GLY A 127 1.87 -12.70 -0.68
CA GLY A 127 1.56 -13.38 -1.93
C GLY A 127 1.85 -12.58 -3.20
N VAL A 128 1.85 -11.23 -3.15
CA VAL A 128 1.91 -10.40 -4.38
C VAL A 128 3.25 -10.54 -5.08
N VAL A 129 4.36 -10.45 -4.34
CA VAL A 129 5.71 -10.53 -4.93
C VAL A 129 6.10 -11.96 -5.28
N GLU A 130 5.55 -12.98 -4.59
CA GLU A 130 5.85 -14.39 -4.87
C GLU A 130 4.99 -14.93 -6.02
N SER A 131 3.73 -14.52 -6.17
CA SER A 131 2.86 -15.03 -7.22
C SER A 131 3.17 -14.46 -8.60
N VAL A 132 3.52 -13.16 -8.71
CA VAL A 132 3.88 -12.56 -10.00
C VAL A 132 5.30 -12.92 -10.48
N ASN A 133 6.20 -13.33 -9.60
CA ASN A 133 7.54 -13.81 -9.98
C ASN A 133 7.58 -15.29 -10.39
N SER A 134 6.49 -16.05 -10.29
CA SER A 134 6.48 -17.48 -10.62
C SER A 134 6.18 -17.79 -12.10
N CYS A 135 5.80 -16.79 -12.90
CA CYS A 135 5.58 -16.94 -14.34
C CYS A 135 6.69 -16.28 -15.15
N GLY A 136 7.81 -16.98 -15.29
CA GLY A 136 8.75 -16.85 -16.40
C GLY A 136 9.75 -15.71 -16.35
N VAL A 137 10.94 -15.97 -15.85
CA VAL A 137 12.22 -15.95 -16.56
C VAL A 137 13.27 -16.62 -15.66
N SER A 138 13.93 -17.66 -16.18
CA SER A 138 15.07 -18.30 -15.54
C SER A 138 16.26 -17.34 -15.53
N GLY A 139 16.59 -16.83 -14.35
CA GLY A 139 17.79 -16.08 -14.09
C GLY A 139 18.10 -16.13 -12.60
N ASP A 140 19.18 -16.82 -12.25
CA ASP A 140 19.66 -17.02 -10.89
C ASP A 140 19.81 -15.70 -10.11
N VAL A 141 18.95 -15.48 -9.12
CA VAL A 141 19.18 -14.50 -8.06
C VAL A 141 18.99 -15.16 -6.70
N LYS A 142 20.02 -15.10 -5.89
CA LYS A 142 20.11 -15.70 -4.55
C LYS A 142 18.99 -15.20 -3.64
N LYS A 143 18.29 -16.15 -3.03
CA LYS A 143 17.27 -15.93 -1.99
C LYS A 143 17.89 -15.21 -0.78
N SER A 144 17.39 -14.03 -0.49
CA SER A 144 17.46 -13.42 0.85
C SER A 144 16.03 -13.45 1.42
N GLN A 145 15.86 -14.17 2.52
CA GLN A 145 14.60 -14.20 3.27
C GLN A 145 14.47 -12.90 4.05
N THR A 146 13.45 -12.11 3.73
CA THR A 146 13.02 -11.01 4.61
C THR A 146 11.51 -11.08 4.76
N ASN A 147 11.07 -11.11 6.01
CA ASN A 147 9.66 -11.06 6.40
C ASN A 147 9.07 -9.71 6.00
N CYS A 148 7.94 -9.75 5.31
CA CYS A 148 7.19 -8.57 4.90
C CYS A 148 5.91 -8.40 5.74
N CYS A 149 5.62 -7.17 6.14
CA CYS A 149 4.25 -6.71 6.35
C CYS A 149 3.70 -6.18 5.06
#